data_bb0af0558002ff602554a6eb3de08cea
#
_entry.id   bb0af0558002ff602554a6eb3de08cea
#
_cell.length_a   1.000
_cell.length_b   1.000
_cell.length_c   1.000
_cell.angle_alpha   90.00
_cell.angle_beta   90.00
_cell.angle_gamma   90.00
#
_symmetry.space_group_name_H-M   'P 1'
#
loop_
_entity.id
_entity.type
_entity.pdbx_description
1 polymer ?
#
loop_
_entity_poly.entity_id
_entity_poly.type
_entity_poly.pdbx_seq_one_letter_code
_entity_poly.pdbx_strand_id
1 'polypeptide(L)'
;MGVGKSNAKVYVEKKTGVTFADGAGQGEAKETLTEMVDFLHHPERYTEIGAKLPKGALLVGPPGTGKTLLAKAVAGEAGVPFFSLSGSDFVEMFVGVGASRVRDLFKQAQQMAPCIIFIDEIDAIGKSRDNGMHGGGNDEREQTLNALLAEMDGFDTSKGIIILAATNRPEVLDKALLRPGRFDRRVIVERPDLKGRIETLKVHAKDVKMDETVDFEEIALATSGAVGSDLANMINEAALGAVKAGRKAVSQKDLFEAVEVVIAGKEKKDRILGDEEKHIVAYHEVGHALVMALQKESEPVQKITIVPRTMGALG
;
A
#
# COMPACT_ATOMS: atom_id res chain seq x y z
N MET A 1 -18.14 22.29 26.80
CA MET A 1 -18.26 20.85 27.03
C MET A 1 -17.57 20.14 25.90
N GLY A 2 -16.40 19.56 26.16
CA GLY A 2 -15.58 18.90 25.14
C GLY A 2 -16.23 17.60 24.70
N VAL A 3 -16.74 17.59 23.49
CA VAL A 3 -17.19 16.38 22.84
C VAL A 3 -15.97 15.52 22.56
N GLY A 4 -16.01 14.30 23.05
CA GLY A 4 -14.93 13.37 23.17
C GLY A 4 -13.87 13.37 22.07
N LYS A 5 -12.64 13.42 22.48
CA LYS A 5 -11.48 13.16 21.64
C LYS A 5 -11.63 11.75 21.07
N SER A 6 -11.86 11.67 19.78
CA SER A 6 -11.97 10.42 19.07
C SER A 6 -10.67 9.60 19.17
N ASN A 7 -10.80 8.30 19.39
CA ASN A 7 -9.70 7.35 19.54
C ASN A 7 -9.02 6.91 18.23
N ALA A 8 -9.42 7.44 17.07
CA ALA A 8 -8.74 7.11 15.83
C ALA A 8 -7.38 7.84 15.79
N LYS A 9 -6.34 7.07 15.67
CA LYS A 9 -4.99 7.55 15.82
C LYS A 9 -4.52 8.20 14.51
N VAL A 10 -4.30 9.51 14.54
CA VAL A 10 -3.47 10.19 13.56
C VAL A 10 -2.02 9.95 13.99
N TYR A 11 -1.29 9.21 13.19
CA TYR A 11 0.13 9.06 13.41
C TYR A 11 0.87 10.23 12.79
N VAL A 12 1.65 10.94 13.61
CA VAL A 12 2.55 11.98 13.14
C VAL A 12 3.97 11.51 13.38
N GLU A 13 4.68 11.23 12.30
CA GLU A 13 6.11 10.96 12.33
C GLU A 13 6.85 12.21 11.83
N LYS A 14 7.63 12.85 12.68
CA LYS A 14 8.42 14.03 12.30
C LYS A 14 9.52 13.68 11.31
N LYS A 15 10.08 12.48 11.40
CA LYS A 15 11.04 11.90 10.46
C LYS A 15 10.73 10.43 10.32
N THR A 16 10.49 9.97 9.10
CA THR A 16 10.17 8.55 8.86
C THR A 16 11.42 7.66 8.87
N GLY A 17 12.60 8.21 8.56
CA GLY A 17 13.83 7.44 8.39
C GLY A 17 13.81 6.46 7.22
N VAL A 18 12.73 6.42 6.45
CA VAL A 18 12.57 5.55 5.29
C VAL A 18 12.98 6.31 4.04
N THR A 19 13.76 5.67 3.17
CA THR A 19 14.19 6.25 1.89
C THR A 19 13.78 5.35 0.74
N PHE A 20 13.93 5.81 -0.49
CA PHE A 20 13.64 5.00 -1.68
C PHE A 20 14.54 3.75 -1.78
N ALA A 21 15.72 3.79 -1.18
CA ALA A 21 16.61 2.64 -1.10
C ALA A 21 16.01 1.46 -0.29
N ASP A 22 15.11 1.75 0.65
CA ASP A 22 14.46 0.73 1.49
C ASP A 22 13.35 -0.02 0.75
N GLY A 23 12.83 0.53 -0.36
CA GLY A 23 11.77 -0.07 -1.17
C GLY A 23 12.33 -0.60 -2.49
N ALA A 24 12.74 -1.86 -2.53
CA ALA A 24 13.22 -2.49 -3.75
C ALA A 24 12.10 -2.78 -4.76
N GLY A 25 12.40 -2.74 -6.06
CA GLY A 25 11.53 -3.22 -7.11
C GLY A 25 10.37 -2.32 -7.55
N GLN A 26 10.37 -1.02 -7.18
CA GLN A 26 9.30 -0.08 -7.48
C GLN A 26 9.76 1.07 -8.40
N GLY A 27 10.54 0.78 -9.44
CA GLY A 27 11.22 1.79 -10.26
C GLY A 27 10.34 2.90 -10.82
N GLU A 28 9.24 2.56 -11.51
CA GLU A 28 8.33 3.57 -12.12
C GLU A 28 7.59 4.40 -11.06
N ALA A 29 7.10 3.74 -10.00
CA ALA A 29 6.44 4.43 -8.90
C ALA A 29 7.40 5.41 -8.21
N LYS A 30 8.63 5.00 -7.97
CA LYS A 30 9.67 5.86 -7.37
C LYS A 30 9.97 7.06 -8.23
N GLU A 31 10.10 6.87 -9.54
CA GLU A 31 10.38 7.96 -10.49
C GLU A 31 9.31 9.04 -10.44
N THR A 32 8.03 8.64 -10.49
CA THR A 32 6.91 9.56 -10.39
C THR A 32 6.90 10.30 -9.05
N LEU A 33 7.19 9.61 -7.96
CA LEU A 33 7.21 10.20 -6.62
C LEU A 33 8.43 11.10 -6.37
N THR A 34 9.51 10.90 -7.10
CA THR A 34 10.70 11.76 -7.01
C THR A 34 10.40 13.22 -7.37
N GLU A 35 9.51 13.45 -8.32
CA GLU A 35 9.05 14.80 -8.66
C GLU A 35 8.36 15.46 -7.47
N MET A 36 7.60 14.69 -6.70
CA MET A 36 6.93 15.19 -5.50
C MET A 36 7.92 15.55 -4.40
N VAL A 37 9.00 14.77 -4.26
CA VAL A 37 10.10 15.08 -3.34
C VAL A 37 10.74 16.40 -3.71
N ASP A 38 11.03 16.62 -4.99
CA ASP A 38 11.61 17.87 -5.48
C ASP A 38 10.70 19.07 -5.17
N PHE A 39 9.40 18.90 -5.38
CA PHE A 39 8.43 19.93 -5.02
C PHE A 39 8.44 20.25 -3.52
N LEU A 40 8.47 19.25 -2.66
CA LEU A 40 8.48 19.45 -1.21
C LEU A 40 9.76 20.14 -0.72
N HIS A 41 10.88 19.93 -1.41
CA HIS A 41 12.14 20.62 -1.13
C HIS A 41 12.14 22.09 -1.58
N HIS A 42 11.53 22.37 -2.73
CA HIS A 42 11.63 23.66 -3.40
C HIS A 42 10.27 24.13 -3.95
N PRO A 43 9.25 24.29 -3.09
CA PRO A 43 7.91 24.66 -3.56
C PRO A 43 7.89 26.05 -4.28
N GLU A 44 8.76 26.96 -3.88
CA GLU A 44 8.87 28.29 -4.48
C GLU A 44 9.28 28.28 -5.95
N ARG A 45 10.07 27.32 -6.40
CA ARG A 45 10.46 27.18 -7.81
C ARG A 45 9.26 26.99 -8.73
N TYR A 46 8.28 26.24 -8.26
CA TYR A 46 7.07 25.94 -9.01
C TYR A 46 6.12 27.14 -9.03
N THR A 47 5.99 27.83 -7.90
CA THR A 47 5.13 29.01 -7.77
C THR A 47 5.65 30.18 -8.61
N GLU A 48 6.96 30.42 -8.65
CA GLU A 48 7.57 31.50 -9.43
C GLU A 48 7.31 31.39 -10.93
N ILE A 49 7.27 30.17 -11.46
CA ILE A 49 6.99 29.92 -12.89
C ILE A 49 5.49 29.91 -13.16
N GLY A 50 4.67 29.82 -12.12
CA GLY A 50 3.23 29.67 -12.24
C GLY A 50 2.79 28.23 -12.52
N ALA A 51 3.65 27.27 -12.23
CA ALA A 51 3.32 25.86 -12.34
C ALA A 51 2.30 25.47 -11.27
N LYS A 52 1.21 24.83 -11.70
CA LYS A 52 0.23 24.27 -10.77
C LYS A 52 0.73 22.91 -10.31
N LEU A 53 0.88 22.79 -8.99
CA LEU A 53 1.35 21.58 -8.36
C LEU A 53 0.22 20.57 -8.19
N PRO A 54 0.50 19.28 -8.35
CA PRO A 54 -0.46 18.27 -7.97
C PRO A 54 -0.68 18.33 -6.46
N LYS A 55 -1.93 18.45 -6.03
CA LYS A 55 -2.29 18.41 -4.60
C LYS A 55 -2.20 17.01 -4.04
N GLY A 56 -2.48 15.99 -4.87
CA GLY A 56 -2.50 14.63 -4.42
C GLY A 56 -2.23 13.60 -5.50
N ALA A 57 -1.85 12.41 -5.05
CA ALA A 57 -1.67 11.24 -5.88
C ALA A 57 -2.31 10.02 -5.24
N LEU A 58 -2.86 9.15 -6.08
CA LEU A 58 -3.47 7.90 -5.68
C LEU A 58 -2.49 6.75 -5.95
N LEU A 59 -2.07 6.06 -4.91
CA LEU A 59 -1.26 4.86 -5.01
C LEU A 59 -2.20 3.65 -5.17
N VAL A 60 -2.10 2.97 -6.28
CA VAL A 60 -2.99 1.87 -6.65
C VAL A 60 -2.20 0.59 -6.78
N GLY A 61 -2.64 -0.45 -6.11
CA GLY A 61 -2.01 -1.76 -6.21
C GLY A 61 -2.57 -2.76 -5.22
N PRO A 62 -2.25 -4.05 -5.39
CA PRO A 62 -2.67 -5.08 -4.46
C PRO A 62 -2.19 -4.82 -3.03
N PRO A 63 -2.88 -5.39 -2.02
CA PRO A 63 -2.40 -5.31 -0.64
C PRO A 63 -0.98 -5.85 -0.49
N GLY A 64 -0.18 -5.24 0.37
CA GLY A 64 1.18 -5.71 0.67
C GLY A 64 2.23 -5.37 -0.37
N THR A 65 1.93 -4.55 -1.39
CA THR A 65 2.89 -4.14 -2.42
C THR A 65 3.83 -3.02 -1.98
N GLY A 66 3.61 -2.45 -0.80
CA GLY A 66 4.49 -1.42 -0.23
C GLY A 66 4.03 0.02 -0.47
N LYS A 67 2.74 0.25 -0.65
CA LYS A 67 2.19 1.60 -0.85
C LYS A 67 2.48 2.52 0.33
N THR A 68 2.29 2.02 1.56
CA THR A 68 2.61 2.78 2.78
C THR A 68 4.10 3.08 2.87
N LEU A 69 4.94 2.12 2.55
CA LEU A 69 6.40 2.29 2.56
C LEU A 69 6.85 3.35 1.54
N LEU A 70 6.25 3.35 0.36
CA LEU A 70 6.52 4.38 -0.66
C LEU A 70 6.13 5.77 -0.19
N ALA A 71 4.96 5.91 0.44
CA ALA A 71 4.52 7.19 0.99
C ALA A 71 5.48 7.69 2.09
N LYS A 72 5.90 6.81 2.99
CA LYS A 72 6.92 7.13 4.00
C LYS A 72 8.26 7.50 3.38
N ALA A 73 8.64 6.83 2.30
CA ALA A 73 9.89 7.11 1.59
C ALA A 73 9.88 8.51 0.96
N VAL A 74 8.75 8.95 0.42
CA VAL A 74 8.61 10.34 -0.09
C VAL A 74 8.86 11.34 1.03
N ALA A 75 8.24 11.13 2.18
CA ALA A 75 8.45 12.00 3.35
C ALA A 75 9.90 11.95 3.85
N GLY A 76 10.50 10.77 3.89
CA GLY A 76 11.89 10.57 4.32
C GLY A 76 12.89 11.22 3.39
N GLU A 77 12.73 11.08 2.08
CA GLU A 77 13.60 11.74 1.09
C GLU A 77 13.46 13.26 1.13
N ALA A 78 12.24 13.75 1.34
CA ALA A 78 11.99 15.19 1.46
C ALA A 78 12.36 15.76 2.84
N GLY A 79 12.56 14.92 3.85
CA GLY A 79 12.85 15.35 5.20
C GLY A 79 11.68 16.09 5.89
N VAL A 80 10.44 15.72 5.55
CA VAL A 80 9.23 16.37 6.05
C VAL A 80 8.41 15.46 6.94
N PRO A 81 7.55 16.02 7.82
CA PRO A 81 6.63 15.25 8.63
C PRO A 81 5.64 14.43 7.80
N PHE A 82 5.25 13.28 8.34
CA PHE A 82 4.33 12.33 7.73
C PHE A 82 3.12 12.14 8.64
N PHE A 83 1.95 12.56 8.14
CA PHE A 83 0.67 12.35 8.80
C PHE A 83 -0.01 11.15 8.16
N SER A 84 -0.42 10.19 8.96
CA SER A 84 -1.02 8.95 8.46
C SER A 84 -2.36 8.69 9.13
N LEU A 85 -3.33 8.29 8.31
CA LEU A 85 -4.61 7.84 8.81
C LEU A 85 -5.16 6.74 7.88
N SER A 86 -5.98 5.84 8.42
CA SER A 86 -6.64 4.81 7.63
C SER A 86 -8.12 5.12 7.46
N GLY A 87 -8.61 4.99 6.22
CA GLY A 87 -10.02 5.18 5.92
C GLY A 87 -10.93 4.22 6.71
N SER A 88 -10.46 3.02 7.01
CA SER A 88 -11.20 2.04 7.81
C SER A 88 -11.47 2.51 9.24
N ASP A 89 -10.63 3.37 9.80
CA ASP A 89 -10.83 3.93 11.13
C ASP A 89 -12.06 4.84 11.23
N PHE A 90 -12.57 5.32 10.10
CA PHE A 90 -13.76 6.18 10.05
C PHE A 90 -15.07 5.40 9.95
N VAL A 91 -15.04 4.12 9.61
CA VAL A 91 -16.26 3.32 9.36
C VAL A 91 -17.03 3.01 10.64
N GLU A 92 -16.35 2.95 11.78
CA GLU A 92 -16.91 2.59 13.10
C GLU A 92 -17.22 3.80 14.00
N MET A 93 -17.16 5.02 13.43
CA MET A 93 -17.34 6.24 14.22
C MET A 93 -18.77 6.72 14.27
N PHE A 94 -19.10 7.46 15.36
CA PHE A 94 -20.37 8.16 15.49
C PHE A 94 -20.51 9.29 14.46
N VAL A 95 -21.75 9.62 14.12
CA VAL A 95 -22.10 10.65 13.12
C VAL A 95 -21.36 11.97 13.38
N GLY A 96 -20.70 12.49 12.33
CA GLY A 96 -19.96 13.76 12.37
C GLY A 96 -18.54 13.70 12.91
N VAL A 97 -18.13 12.60 13.54
CA VAL A 97 -16.78 12.46 14.12
C VAL A 97 -15.74 12.31 13.02
N GLY A 98 -16.05 11.57 11.96
CA GLY A 98 -15.13 11.39 10.82
C GLY A 98 -14.81 12.72 10.12
N ALA A 99 -15.82 13.54 9.84
CA ALA A 99 -15.64 14.85 9.23
C ALA A 99 -14.80 15.79 10.10
N SER A 100 -15.09 15.82 11.40
CA SER A 100 -14.33 16.62 12.39
C SER A 100 -12.84 16.22 12.41
N ARG A 101 -12.56 14.94 12.31
CA ARG A 101 -11.19 14.43 12.27
C ARG A 101 -10.42 14.82 11.02
N VAL A 102 -11.08 14.75 9.88
CA VAL A 102 -10.49 15.19 8.62
C VAL A 102 -10.11 16.65 8.73
N ARG A 103 -11.00 17.50 9.23
CA ARG A 103 -10.72 18.93 9.43
C ARG A 103 -9.57 19.16 10.40
N ASP A 104 -9.52 18.44 11.51
CA ASP A 104 -8.45 18.55 12.50
C ASP A 104 -7.10 18.11 11.93
N LEU A 105 -7.07 17.00 11.19
CA LEU A 105 -5.88 16.52 10.50
C LEU A 105 -5.29 17.58 9.56
N PHE A 106 -6.11 18.17 8.70
CA PHE A 106 -5.66 19.21 7.77
C PHE A 106 -5.19 20.47 8.48
N LYS A 107 -5.85 20.85 9.56
CA LYS A 107 -5.41 21.98 10.39
C LYS A 107 -4.03 21.75 11.00
N GLN A 108 -3.79 20.55 11.55
CA GLN A 108 -2.47 20.19 12.10
C GLN A 108 -1.40 20.15 11.00
N ALA A 109 -1.72 19.57 9.85
CA ALA A 109 -0.80 19.48 8.72
C ALA A 109 -0.41 20.86 8.19
N GLN A 110 -1.34 21.80 8.10
CA GLN A 110 -1.06 23.18 7.67
C GLN A 110 -0.11 23.88 8.64
N GLN A 111 -0.16 23.58 9.93
CA GLN A 111 0.76 24.13 10.94
C GLN A 111 2.17 23.56 10.82
N MET A 112 2.31 22.35 10.27
CA MET A 112 3.57 21.63 10.13
C MET A 112 4.07 21.55 8.69
N ALA A 113 3.50 22.33 7.78
CA ALA A 113 3.94 22.35 6.39
C ALA A 113 5.41 22.84 6.27
N PRO A 114 6.22 22.30 5.34
CA PRO A 114 5.88 21.26 4.37
C PRO A 114 5.70 19.88 5.01
N CYS A 115 4.74 19.10 4.51
CA CYS A 115 4.47 17.76 5.05
C CYS A 115 3.73 16.89 4.04
N ILE A 116 3.58 15.60 4.37
CA ILE A 116 2.77 14.66 3.63
C ILE A 116 1.62 14.19 4.50
N ILE A 117 0.41 14.15 3.91
CA ILE A 117 -0.76 13.48 4.48
C ILE A 117 -0.96 12.18 3.70
N PHE A 118 -0.96 11.05 4.39
CA PHE A 118 -1.20 9.74 3.80
C PHE A 118 -2.50 9.15 4.32
N ILE A 119 -3.41 8.81 3.40
CA ILE A 119 -4.69 8.19 3.71
C ILE A 119 -4.68 6.78 3.13
N ASP A 120 -4.50 5.78 3.99
CA ASP A 120 -4.59 4.39 3.59
C ASP A 120 -6.06 3.96 3.48
N GLU A 121 -6.32 2.96 2.66
CA GLU A 121 -7.67 2.43 2.46
C GLU A 121 -8.71 3.52 2.19
N ILE A 122 -8.39 4.41 1.25
CA ILE A 122 -9.26 5.54 0.89
C ILE A 122 -10.66 5.09 0.42
N ASP A 123 -10.76 3.89 -0.15
CA ASP A 123 -12.01 3.30 -0.59
C ASP A 123 -13.02 3.07 0.55
N ALA A 124 -12.57 2.99 1.80
CA ALA A 124 -13.46 2.89 2.96
C ALA A 124 -14.32 4.15 3.16
N ILE A 125 -13.82 5.33 2.80
CA ILE A 125 -14.55 6.61 2.90
C ILE A 125 -14.92 7.20 1.54
N GLY A 126 -14.24 6.81 0.49
CA GLY A 126 -14.36 7.35 -0.86
C GLY A 126 -15.17 6.49 -1.83
N LYS A 127 -15.97 5.55 -1.34
CA LYS A 127 -16.75 4.65 -2.19
C LYS A 127 -17.86 5.40 -2.92
N SER A 128 -18.05 5.04 -4.21
CA SER A 128 -19.07 5.65 -5.06
C SER A 128 -20.49 5.52 -4.49
N ARG A 129 -21.30 6.58 -4.67
CA ARG A 129 -22.69 6.67 -4.21
C ARG A 129 -23.67 5.84 -5.04
N ASP A 130 -23.26 5.32 -6.19
CA ASP A 130 -24.15 4.69 -7.18
C ASP A 130 -24.71 3.33 -6.75
N ASN A 131 -24.26 2.77 -5.65
CA ASN A 131 -24.76 1.52 -5.10
C ASN A 131 -25.88 1.76 -4.08
N GLY A 132 -26.89 2.44 -4.46
CA GLY A 132 -28.13 2.87 -3.84
C GLY A 132 -28.79 2.08 -2.70
N MET A 133 -28.06 1.44 -1.85
CA MET A 133 -28.57 0.82 -0.62
C MET A 133 -28.54 1.82 0.52
N HIS A 134 -29.69 2.38 0.80
CA HIS A 134 -29.91 3.36 1.85
C HIS A 134 -29.84 2.72 3.26
N GLY A 135 -28.63 2.61 3.80
CA GLY A 135 -28.44 2.28 5.22
C GLY A 135 -27.82 3.47 5.97
N GLY A 136 -28.15 3.67 7.22
CA GLY A 136 -27.67 4.79 8.05
C GLY A 136 -26.15 4.95 8.17
N GLY A 137 -25.34 3.97 7.72
CA GLY A 137 -23.89 4.06 7.64
C GLY A 137 -23.37 4.86 6.44
N ASN A 138 -24.22 5.13 5.45
CA ASN A 138 -23.83 5.88 4.25
C ASN A 138 -23.71 7.39 4.49
N ASP A 139 -24.53 7.94 5.39
CA ASP A 139 -24.51 9.38 5.69
C ASP A 139 -23.21 9.82 6.33
N GLU A 140 -22.65 9.02 7.21
CA GLU A 140 -21.40 9.31 7.89
C GLU A 140 -20.19 9.22 6.96
N ARG A 141 -20.17 8.18 6.14
CA ARG A 141 -19.15 8.02 5.09
C ARG A 141 -19.19 9.19 4.11
N GLU A 142 -20.37 9.59 3.70
CA GLU A 142 -20.59 10.70 2.79
C GLU A 142 -20.16 12.04 3.40
N GLN A 143 -20.46 12.28 4.68
CA GLN A 143 -20.00 13.47 5.39
C GLN A 143 -18.48 13.53 5.52
N THR A 144 -17.84 12.39 5.80
CA THR A 144 -16.39 12.30 5.87
C THR A 144 -15.76 12.55 4.52
N LEU A 145 -16.30 11.97 3.45
CA LEU A 145 -15.84 12.21 2.09
C LEU A 145 -15.97 13.67 1.71
N ASN A 146 -17.12 14.28 1.97
CA ASN A 146 -17.35 15.70 1.67
C ASN A 146 -16.39 16.61 2.44
N ALA A 147 -16.10 16.30 3.69
CA ALA A 147 -15.12 17.03 4.48
C ALA A 147 -13.70 16.91 3.88
N LEU A 148 -13.32 15.72 3.43
CA LEU A 148 -12.03 15.50 2.74
C LEU A 148 -11.95 16.32 1.45
N LEU A 149 -12.99 16.28 0.62
CA LEU A 149 -13.03 17.04 -0.63
C LEU A 149 -12.95 18.55 -0.39
N ALA A 150 -13.68 19.05 0.61
CA ALA A 150 -13.65 20.47 0.98
C ALA A 150 -12.27 20.90 1.48
N GLU A 151 -11.61 20.08 2.30
CA GLU A 151 -10.27 20.38 2.79
C GLU A 151 -9.24 20.33 1.65
N MET A 152 -9.34 19.38 0.74
CA MET A 152 -8.45 19.31 -0.42
C MET A 152 -8.61 20.54 -1.34
N ASP A 153 -9.81 21.02 -1.52
CA ASP A 153 -10.07 22.19 -2.36
C ASP A 153 -9.61 23.50 -1.69
N GLY A 154 -9.61 23.54 -0.37
CA GLY A 154 -9.40 24.74 0.41
C GLY A 154 -7.97 24.96 0.92
N PHE A 155 -7.08 23.98 0.91
CA PHE A 155 -5.74 24.20 1.43
C PHE A 155 -4.80 24.88 0.42
N ASP A 156 -3.84 25.63 0.95
CA ASP A 156 -2.85 26.35 0.16
C ASP A 156 -1.69 25.43 -0.24
N THR A 157 -1.58 25.16 -1.55
CA THR A 157 -0.51 24.33 -2.12
C THR A 157 0.87 24.97 -2.02
N SER A 158 0.96 26.30 -1.90
CA SER A 158 2.24 27.00 -1.81
C SER A 158 3.03 26.65 -0.54
N LYS A 159 2.37 26.13 0.48
CA LYS A 159 3.01 25.71 1.74
C LYS A 159 3.72 24.35 1.67
N GLY A 160 3.54 23.62 0.58
CA GLY A 160 4.20 22.33 0.40
C GLY A 160 3.52 21.18 1.11
N ILE A 161 2.19 21.04 0.94
CA ILE A 161 1.45 19.89 1.41
C ILE A 161 1.11 19.00 0.22
N ILE A 162 1.45 17.72 0.31
CA ILE A 162 1.03 16.69 -0.64
C ILE A 162 0.18 15.66 0.08
N ILE A 163 -0.91 15.28 -0.55
CA ILE A 163 -1.81 14.23 -0.05
C ILE A 163 -1.60 12.99 -0.89
N LEU A 164 -1.22 11.90 -0.26
CA LEU A 164 -1.14 10.59 -0.88
C LEU A 164 -2.26 9.72 -0.33
N ALA A 165 -2.96 9.02 -1.19
CA ALA A 165 -3.96 8.05 -0.78
C ALA A 165 -3.62 6.70 -1.40
N ALA A 166 -3.99 5.63 -0.72
CA ALA A 166 -3.76 4.28 -1.20
C ALA A 166 -5.06 3.49 -1.29
N THR A 167 -5.19 2.71 -2.34
CA THR A 167 -6.30 1.77 -2.52
C THR A 167 -5.86 0.56 -3.33
N ASN A 168 -6.44 -0.58 -3.04
CA ASN A 168 -6.36 -1.76 -3.91
C ASN A 168 -7.58 -1.90 -4.84
N ARG A 169 -8.54 -0.99 -4.73
CA ARG A 169 -9.82 -1.04 -5.45
C ARG A 169 -10.19 0.32 -6.05
N PRO A 170 -9.42 0.82 -7.03
CA PRO A 170 -9.67 2.16 -7.60
C PRO A 170 -11.02 2.27 -8.30
N GLU A 171 -11.57 1.16 -8.79
CA GLU A 171 -12.83 1.11 -9.53
C GLU A 171 -14.05 1.45 -8.67
N VAL A 172 -13.96 1.31 -7.34
CA VAL A 172 -15.09 1.62 -6.44
C VAL A 172 -15.09 3.07 -5.95
N LEU A 173 -14.04 3.83 -6.24
CA LEU A 173 -13.91 5.20 -5.77
C LEU A 173 -14.91 6.15 -6.45
N ASP A 174 -15.41 7.09 -5.67
CA ASP A 174 -16.21 8.19 -6.19
C ASP A 174 -15.37 9.04 -7.16
N LYS A 175 -15.93 9.33 -8.34
CA LYS A 175 -15.26 10.11 -9.37
C LYS A 175 -14.86 11.51 -8.90
N ALA A 176 -15.55 12.04 -7.90
CA ALA A 176 -15.23 13.34 -7.32
C ALA A 176 -13.80 13.38 -6.74
N LEU A 177 -13.31 12.26 -6.19
CA LEU A 177 -11.94 12.15 -5.68
C LEU A 177 -10.87 12.24 -6.77
N LEU A 178 -11.23 11.86 -7.99
CA LEU A 178 -10.29 11.77 -9.12
C LEU A 178 -10.29 13.01 -10.01
N ARG A 179 -11.06 14.04 -9.66
CA ARG A 179 -11.12 15.30 -10.42
C ARG A 179 -9.81 16.08 -10.31
N PRO A 180 -9.51 16.95 -11.32
CA PRO A 180 -8.35 17.84 -11.25
C PRO A 180 -8.32 18.67 -9.97
N GLY A 181 -7.15 18.79 -9.37
CA GLY A 181 -6.96 19.44 -8.08
C GLY A 181 -7.16 18.56 -6.87
N ARG A 182 -7.47 17.27 -7.07
CA ARG A 182 -7.62 16.26 -6.03
C ARG A 182 -6.63 15.12 -6.30
N PHE A 183 -7.06 13.87 -6.28
CA PHE A 183 -6.20 12.72 -6.65
C PHE A 183 -6.19 12.55 -8.18
N ASP A 184 -5.68 13.52 -8.88
CA ASP A 184 -5.63 13.55 -10.35
C ASP A 184 -4.43 12.80 -10.93
N ARG A 185 -3.46 12.44 -10.11
CA ARG A 185 -2.34 11.56 -10.50
C ARG A 185 -2.54 10.18 -9.90
N ARG A 186 -2.32 9.17 -10.74
CA ARG A 186 -2.38 7.77 -10.34
C ARG A 186 -1.01 7.14 -10.45
N VAL A 187 -0.54 6.55 -9.38
CA VAL A 187 0.73 5.82 -9.32
C VAL A 187 0.43 4.34 -9.13
N ILE A 188 0.76 3.53 -10.11
CA ILE A 188 0.52 2.10 -10.06
C ILE A 188 1.69 1.43 -9.32
N VAL A 189 1.36 0.71 -8.26
CA VAL A 189 2.32 -0.06 -7.46
C VAL A 189 2.05 -1.53 -7.70
N GLU A 190 2.81 -2.11 -8.61
CA GLU A 190 2.62 -3.48 -9.07
C GLU A 190 3.26 -4.49 -8.12
N ARG A 191 2.82 -5.76 -8.24
CA ARG A 191 3.55 -6.88 -7.65
C ARG A 191 4.94 -6.95 -8.25
N PRO A 192 5.97 -7.26 -7.47
CA PRO A 192 7.31 -7.32 -8.01
C PRO A 192 7.44 -8.48 -9.02
N ASP A 193 8.14 -8.21 -10.12
CA ASP A 193 8.58 -9.24 -11.07
C ASP A 193 9.73 -10.06 -10.46
N LEU A 194 10.28 -11.00 -11.22
CA LEU A 194 11.39 -11.86 -10.75
C LEU A 194 12.55 -11.04 -10.18
N LYS A 195 13.02 -10.05 -10.94
CA LYS A 195 14.11 -9.18 -10.52
C LYS A 195 13.76 -8.39 -9.26
N GLY A 196 12.54 -7.86 -9.22
CA GLY A 196 12.04 -7.14 -8.04
C GLY A 196 11.93 -8.04 -6.82
N ARG A 197 11.54 -9.30 -6.97
CA ARG A 197 11.50 -10.25 -5.85
C ARG A 197 12.89 -10.58 -5.33
N ILE A 198 13.86 -10.77 -6.21
CA ILE A 198 15.26 -10.98 -5.81
C ILE A 198 15.76 -9.78 -5.00
N GLU A 199 15.55 -8.57 -5.50
CA GLU A 199 15.96 -7.34 -4.82
C GLU A 199 15.28 -7.17 -3.47
N THR A 200 14.00 -7.45 -3.39
CA THR A 200 13.21 -7.37 -2.14
C THR A 200 13.71 -8.39 -1.11
N LEU A 201 13.96 -9.62 -1.53
CA LEU A 201 14.52 -10.65 -0.65
C LEU A 201 15.89 -10.21 -0.10
N LYS A 202 16.76 -9.68 -0.94
CA LYS A 202 18.07 -9.17 -0.53
C LYS A 202 17.97 -8.02 0.47
N VAL A 203 17.04 -7.10 0.27
CA VAL A 203 16.81 -5.97 1.20
C VAL A 203 16.40 -6.49 2.57
N HIS A 204 15.44 -7.41 2.65
CA HIS A 204 14.97 -7.95 3.92
C HIS A 204 15.97 -8.92 4.57
N ALA A 205 16.88 -9.51 3.78
CA ALA A 205 17.91 -10.40 4.26
C ALA A 205 19.18 -9.68 4.77
N LYS A 206 19.25 -8.38 4.60
CA LYS A 206 20.45 -7.57 4.90
C LYS A 206 20.98 -7.77 6.32
N ASP A 207 20.10 -7.85 7.31
CA ASP A 207 20.46 -8.01 8.71
C ASP A 207 20.28 -9.45 9.22
N VAL A 208 20.08 -10.40 8.32
CA VAL A 208 19.89 -11.81 8.63
C VAL A 208 21.08 -12.62 8.12
N LYS A 209 21.63 -13.47 8.98
CA LYS A 209 22.76 -14.32 8.59
C LYS A 209 22.28 -15.45 7.70
N MET A 210 22.78 -15.47 6.48
CA MET A 210 22.53 -16.51 5.49
C MET A 210 23.78 -17.40 5.33
N ASP A 211 23.57 -18.71 5.19
CA ASP A 211 24.68 -19.61 4.90
C ASP A 211 24.97 -19.67 3.38
N GLU A 212 25.96 -20.44 3.00
CA GLU A 212 26.42 -20.58 1.62
C GLU A 212 25.44 -21.32 0.70
N THR A 213 24.42 -21.98 1.25
CA THR A 213 23.41 -22.69 0.45
C THR A 213 22.34 -21.77 -0.13
N VAL A 214 22.23 -20.54 0.40
CA VAL A 214 21.14 -19.62 0.03
C VAL A 214 21.32 -19.09 -1.40
N ASP A 215 20.26 -19.26 -2.19
CA ASP A 215 20.12 -18.73 -3.54
C ASP A 215 18.78 -18.01 -3.65
N PHE A 216 18.81 -16.68 -3.64
CA PHE A 216 17.60 -15.86 -3.73
C PHE A 216 16.90 -15.95 -5.08
N GLU A 217 17.62 -16.21 -6.16
CA GLU A 217 17.02 -16.39 -7.47
C GLU A 217 16.08 -17.60 -7.48
N GLU A 218 16.51 -18.73 -6.91
CA GLU A 218 15.69 -19.93 -6.79
C GLU A 218 14.44 -19.68 -5.93
N ILE A 219 14.57 -18.98 -4.82
CA ILE A 219 13.46 -18.61 -3.96
C ILE A 219 12.51 -17.65 -4.70
N ALA A 220 13.04 -16.69 -5.44
CA ALA A 220 12.23 -15.75 -6.22
C ALA A 220 11.44 -16.45 -7.33
N LEU A 221 12.03 -17.45 -7.99
CA LEU A 221 11.34 -18.29 -8.97
C LEU A 221 10.18 -19.08 -8.34
N ALA A 222 10.34 -19.52 -7.09
CA ALA A 222 9.32 -20.26 -6.36
C ALA A 222 8.21 -19.39 -5.77
N THR A 223 8.34 -18.07 -5.83
CA THR A 223 7.45 -17.10 -5.18
C THR A 223 6.76 -16.17 -6.17
N SER A 224 6.50 -16.62 -7.39
CA SER A 224 5.78 -15.85 -8.39
C SER A 224 4.42 -15.38 -7.85
N GLY A 225 4.11 -14.10 -8.04
CA GLY A 225 2.88 -13.49 -7.53
C GLY A 225 2.97 -13.02 -6.07
N ALA A 226 4.05 -13.30 -5.36
CA ALA A 226 4.25 -12.80 -4.00
C ALA A 226 4.42 -11.28 -3.99
N VAL A 227 3.88 -10.64 -2.97
CA VAL A 227 4.07 -9.20 -2.71
C VAL A 227 5.20 -8.99 -1.72
N GLY A 228 5.67 -7.74 -1.59
CA GLY A 228 6.80 -7.41 -0.73
C GLY A 228 6.64 -7.86 0.72
N SER A 229 5.45 -7.73 1.29
CA SER A 229 5.16 -8.19 2.65
C SER A 229 5.26 -9.71 2.81
N ASP A 230 4.86 -10.48 1.80
CA ASP A 230 5.04 -11.94 1.81
C ASP A 230 6.52 -12.31 1.87
N LEU A 231 7.33 -11.65 1.03
CA LEU A 231 8.78 -11.91 0.96
C LEU A 231 9.48 -11.55 2.27
N ALA A 232 9.09 -10.44 2.90
CA ALA A 232 9.58 -10.07 4.23
C ALA A 232 9.24 -11.13 5.27
N ASN A 233 8.00 -11.63 5.27
CA ASN A 233 7.56 -12.69 6.17
C ASN A 233 8.32 -13.99 5.95
N MET A 234 8.63 -14.33 4.71
CA MET A 234 9.43 -15.53 4.38
C MET A 234 10.83 -15.45 4.98
N ILE A 235 11.50 -14.32 4.88
CA ILE A 235 12.82 -14.11 5.49
C ILE A 235 12.74 -14.27 7.01
N ASN A 236 11.75 -13.65 7.64
CA ASN A 236 11.59 -13.75 9.09
C ASN A 236 11.26 -15.16 9.56
N GLU A 237 10.35 -15.85 8.88
CA GLU A 237 10.00 -17.24 9.18
C GLU A 237 11.19 -18.18 9.01
N ALA A 238 12.01 -17.96 7.98
CA ALA A 238 13.23 -18.73 7.77
C ALA A 238 14.23 -18.53 8.92
N ALA A 239 14.40 -17.29 9.38
CA ALA A 239 15.26 -16.96 10.51
C ALA A 239 14.77 -17.64 11.80
N LEU A 240 13.47 -17.58 12.08
CA LEU A 240 12.87 -18.26 13.22
C LEU A 240 13.05 -19.79 13.15
N GLY A 241 12.91 -20.36 11.97
CA GLY A 241 13.13 -21.78 11.73
C GLY A 241 14.58 -22.22 12.01
N ALA A 242 15.55 -21.42 11.61
CA ALA A 242 16.97 -21.66 11.90
C ALA A 242 17.25 -21.63 13.40
N VAL A 243 16.69 -20.68 14.12
CA VAL A 243 16.82 -20.57 15.58
C VAL A 243 16.22 -21.80 16.28
N LYS A 244 15.03 -22.24 15.89
CA LYS A 244 14.37 -23.43 16.43
C LYS A 244 15.20 -24.70 16.21
N ALA A 245 15.92 -24.78 15.10
CA ALA A 245 16.81 -25.90 14.78
C ALA A 245 18.19 -25.80 15.45
N GLY A 246 18.43 -24.75 16.22
CA GLY A 246 19.71 -24.54 16.91
C GLY A 246 20.83 -24.08 16.00
N ARG A 247 20.54 -23.60 14.80
CA ARG A 247 21.55 -23.11 13.85
C ARG A 247 21.69 -21.58 13.94
N LYS A 248 22.87 -21.11 13.53
CA LYS A 248 23.22 -19.68 13.62
C LYS A 248 23.09 -18.93 12.29
N ALA A 249 22.67 -19.61 11.24
CA ALA A 249 22.47 -19.03 9.91
C ALA A 249 21.31 -19.72 9.20
N VAL A 250 20.65 -18.98 8.33
CA VAL A 250 19.54 -19.46 7.51
C VAL A 250 20.08 -20.25 6.34
N SER A 251 19.51 -21.43 6.10
CA SER A 251 19.80 -22.26 4.93
C SER A 251 18.72 -22.10 3.85
N GLN A 252 19.03 -22.56 2.64
CA GLN A 252 18.06 -22.62 1.55
C GLN A 252 16.82 -23.44 1.91
N LYS A 253 17.01 -24.52 2.64
CA LYS A 253 15.92 -25.37 3.16
C LYS A 253 14.98 -24.59 4.07
N ASP A 254 15.52 -23.74 4.95
CA ASP A 254 14.73 -22.89 5.83
C ASP A 254 13.86 -21.93 5.02
N LEU A 255 14.42 -21.36 3.95
CA LEU A 255 13.69 -20.45 3.07
C LEU A 255 12.56 -21.16 2.34
N PHE A 256 12.76 -22.36 1.81
CA PHE A 256 11.70 -23.14 1.18
C PHE A 256 10.61 -23.54 2.17
N GLU A 257 10.95 -23.94 3.37
CA GLU A 257 9.99 -24.21 4.44
C GLU A 257 9.20 -22.95 4.81
N ALA A 258 9.84 -21.79 4.86
CA ALA A 258 9.20 -20.52 5.11
C ALA A 258 8.22 -20.12 3.99
N VAL A 259 8.58 -20.39 2.73
CA VAL A 259 7.68 -20.19 1.59
C VAL A 259 6.39 -20.97 1.78
N GLU A 260 6.48 -22.24 2.16
CA GLU A 260 5.32 -23.09 2.42
C GLU A 260 4.45 -22.55 3.57
N VAL A 261 5.08 -22.13 4.68
CA VAL A 261 4.37 -21.57 5.83
C VAL A 261 3.61 -20.28 5.47
N VAL A 262 4.25 -19.38 4.74
CA VAL A 262 3.64 -18.09 4.33
C VAL A 262 2.49 -18.32 3.34
N ILE A 263 2.68 -19.22 2.37
CA ILE A 263 1.61 -19.58 1.41
C ILE A 263 0.44 -20.21 2.15
N ALA A 264 0.66 -21.16 3.05
CA ALA A 264 -0.39 -21.79 3.83
C ALA A 264 -1.13 -20.78 4.72
N GLY A 265 -0.43 -19.83 5.33
CA GLY A 265 -1.03 -18.76 6.12
C GLY A 265 -1.93 -17.84 5.29
N LYS A 266 -1.52 -17.53 4.08
CA LYS A 266 -2.30 -16.74 3.12
C LYS A 266 -3.56 -17.49 2.67
N GLU A 267 -3.45 -18.78 2.38
CA GLU A 267 -4.54 -19.68 2.06
C GLU A 267 -5.59 -19.74 3.18
N LYS A 268 -5.14 -19.76 4.42
CA LYS A 268 -6.01 -19.78 5.60
C LYS A 268 -6.84 -18.51 5.74
N LYS A 269 -6.27 -17.36 5.43
CA LYS A 269 -6.97 -16.06 5.44
C LYS A 269 -8.04 -15.98 4.34
N ASP A 270 -7.80 -16.63 3.21
CA ASP A 270 -8.67 -16.57 2.04
C ASP A 270 -9.84 -17.58 2.10
N ARG A 271 -9.90 -18.46 3.11
CA ARG A 271 -11.00 -19.43 3.31
C ARG A 271 -12.35 -18.81 3.69
N ILE A 272 -12.43 -17.50 3.82
CA ILE A 272 -13.66 -16.77 4.16
C ILE A 272 -14.58 -16.58 2.93
N LEU A 273 -14.12 -16.95 1.72
CA LEU A 273 -14.89 -16.85 0.49
C LEU A 273 -16.04 -17.86 0.45
N GLY A 274 -17.20 -17.44 -0.07
CA GLY A 274 -18.33 -18.35 -0.34
C GLY A 274 -17.98 -19.41 -1.39
N ASP A 275 -18.72 -20.53 -1.40
CA ASP A 275 -18.41 -21.66 -2.30
C ASP A 275 -18.43 -21.27 -3.78
N GLU A 276 -19.33 -20.38 -4.18
CA GLU A 276 -19.41 -19.87 -5.55
C GLU A 276 -18.19 -19.04 -5.93
N GLU A 277 -17.77 -18.15 -5.04
CA GLU A 277 -16.54 -17.35 -5.22
C GLU A 277 -15.30 -18.25 -5.27
N LYS A 278 -15.24 -19.28 -4.45
CA LYS A 278 -14.16 -20.27 -4.45
C LYS A 278 -14.01 -20.95 -5.80
N HIS A 279 -15.11 -21.32 -6.42
CA HIS A 279 -15.10 -21.94 -7.74
C HIS A 279 -14.57 -21.00 -8.82
N ILE A 280 -15.05 -19.76 -8.85
CA ILE A 280 -14.62 -18.74 -9.81
C ILE A 280 -13.12 -18.47 -9.66
N VAL A 281 -12.64 -18.29 -8.44
CA VAL A 281 -11.23 -18.02 -8.15
C VAL A 281 -10.35 -19.22 -8.55
N ALA A 282 -10.76 -20.43 -8.25
CA ALA A 282 -10.01 -21.64 -8.61
C ALA A 282 -9.84 -21.78 -10.12
N TYR A 283 -10.90 -21.58 -10.89
CA TYR A 283 -10.83 -21.59 -12.36
C TYR A 283 -9.91 -20.52 -12.90
N HIS A 284 -9.97 -19.33 -12.35
CA HIS A 284 -9.15 -18.20 -12.77
C HIS A 284 -7.66 -18.46 -12.49
N GLU A 285 -7.31 -18.95 -11.31
CA GLU A 285 -5.92 -19.27 -10.92
C GLU A 285 -5.34 -20.39 -11.80
N VAL A 286 -6.10 -21.43 -12.08
CA VAL A 286 -5.67 -22.50 -12.99
C VAL A 286 -5.49 -21.96 -14.41
N GLY A 287 -6.39 -21.11 -14.89
CA GLY A 287 -6.27 -20.46 -16.18
C GLY A 287 -5.01 -19.61 -16.29
N HIS A 288 -4.70 -18.82 -15.30
CA HIS A 288 -3.47 -18.02 -15.23
C HIS A 288 -2.22 -18.91 -15.24
N ALA A 289 -2.20 -19.96 -14.46
CA ALA A 289 -1.07 -20.90 -14.42
C ALA A 289 -0.83 -21.57 -15.77
N LEU A 290 -1.90 -21.96 -16.48
CA LEU A 290 -1.80 -22.52 -17.82
C LEU A 290 -1.26 -21.53 -18.84
N VAL A 291 -1.75 -20.30 -18.82
CA VAL A 291 -1.27 -19.23 -19.72
C VAL A 291 0.21 -18.96 -19.47
N MET A 292 0.63 -18.84 -18.23
CA MET A 292 2.02 -18.64 -17.86
C MET A 292 2.92 -19.79 -18.29
N ALA A 293 2.48 -21.03 -18.14
CA ALA A 293 3.23 -22.23 -18.54
C ALA A 293 3.40 -22.33 -20.07
N LEU A 294 2.43 -21.82 -20.85
CA LEU A 294 2.48 -21.83 -22.30
C LEU A 294 3.30 -20.70 -22.92
N GLN A 295 3.62 -19.66 -22.17
CA GLN A 295 4.44 -18.53 -22.64
C GLN A 295 5.92 -18.85 -22.47
N LYS A 296 6.70 -18.80 -23.58
CA LYS A 296 8.14 -19.12 -23.58
C LYS A 296 9.00 -18.18 -22.72
N GLU A 297 8.52 -16.98 -22.44
CA GLU A 297 9.25 -15.94 -21.70
C GLU A 297 8.76 -15.78 -20.26
N SER A 298 7.77 -16.56 -19.86
CA SER A 298 7.24 -16.48 -18.48
C SER A 298 8.03 -17.36 -17.52
N GLU A 299 7.94 -17.02 -16.24
CA GLU A 299 8.56 -17.80 -15.18
C GLU A 299 8.00 -19.21 -15.13
N PRO A 300 8.82 -20.22 -14.80
CA PRO A 300 8.32 -21.57 -14.61
C PRO A 300 7.27 -21.63 -13.49
N VAL A 301 6.17 -22.31 -13.76
CA VAL A 301 5.15 -22.58 -12.73
C VAL A 301 5.64 -23.74 -11.86
N GLN A 302 6.08 -23.42 -10.63
CA GLN A 302 6.58 -24.44 -9.71
C GLN A 302 5.48 -25.05 -8.85
N LYS A 303 4.42 -24.30 -8.56
CA LYS A 303 3.31 -24.77 -7.74
C LYS A 303 2.02 -24.13 -8.15
N ILE A 304 1.01 -24.96 -8.41
CA ILE A 304 -0.37 -24.54 -8.63
C ILE A 304 -1.16 -24.87 -7.37
N THR A 305 -1.80 -23.85 -6.80
CA THR A 305 -2.61 -24.02 -5.61
C THR A 305 -4.06 -23.65 -5.92
N ILE A 306 -4.98 -24.59 -5.74
CA ILE A 306 -6.42 -24.35 -5.87
C ILE A 306 -6.97 -23.91 -4.53
N VAL A 307 -6.59 -22.72 -4.11
CA VAL A 307 -7.04 -22.13 -2.86
C VAL A 307 -7.77 -20.84 -3.15
N PRO A 308 -8.95 -20.64 -2.57
CA PRO A 308 -9.73 -19.43 -2.78
C PRO A 308 -8.97 -18.21 -2.29
N ARG A 309 -8.96 -17.17 -3.10
CA ARG A 309 -8.39 -15.87 -2.76
C ARG A 309 -9.47 -14.80 -2.83
N THR A 310 -9.24 -13.68 -2.18
CA THR A 310 -10.19 -12.57 -2.24
C THR A 310 -10.27 -12.00 -3.65
N MET A 311 -11.43 -11.46 -4.03
CA MET A 311 -11.64 -10.91 -5.37
C MET A 311 -10.62 -9.83 -5.76
N GLY A 312 -10.02 -9.16 -4.80
CA GLY A 312 -8.94 -8.20 -5.04
C GLY A 312 -7.60 -8.83 -5.47
N ALA A 313 -7.47 -10.13 -5.39
CA ALA A 313 -6.28 -10.87 -5.83
C ALA A 313 -6.39 -11.38 -7.28
N LEU A 314 -7.56 -11.23 -7.88
CA LEU A 314 -7.78 -11.54 -9.28
C LEU A 314 -7.30 -10.33 -10.10
N GLY A 315 -6.05 -10.35 -10.49
CA GLY A 315 -5.42 -9.32 -11.31
C GLY A 315 -5.56 -9.58 -12.81
#